data_ea593545f23e50ccfe37f37789898346
#
_entry.id   ea593545f23e50ccfe37f37789898346
#
_cell.length_a   1.000
_cell.length_b   1.000
_cell.length_c   1.000
_cell.angle_alpha   90.00
_cell.angle_beta   90.00
_cell.angle_gamma   90.00
#
_symmetry.space_group_name_H-M   'P 1'
#
loop_
_entity.id
_entity.type
_entity.pdbx_description
1 polymer ?
#
loop_
_entity_poly.entity_id
_entity_poly.type
_entity_poly.pdbx_seq_one_letter_code
_entity_poly.pdbx_strand_id
1 'polypeptide(L)'
;ALGPFDPSATEARFKQQKMPMIDVHGYHLYAFGSGASAGDILFLFLDNNTAAFGHRAALEQLISVRMGDSESLLNNQQLFPLIDEVNGNGFIWAVLNKEYTHLAMKQLLPQADQFPQASAIITRLHAMTIRIEGDSGVDAHFQAVCDSTNDANLLGAAMQAGIMYRRYQSASQNPAFASALDQVRVTPTGDRLKVDAPVSQDQLSQLIKTRVFAVPM
;
A
#
# COMPACT_ATOMS: atom_id res chain seq x y z
N ALA A 1 -13.53 5.82 -7.71
CA ALA A 1 -13.44 6.25 -9.10
C ALA A 1 -13.91 7.70 -9.21
N LEU A 2 -13.22 8.48 -10.03
CA LEU A 2 -13.58 9.85 -10.37
C LEU A 2 -13.91 9.93 -11.85
N GLY A 3 -14.95 10.70 -12.21
CA GLY A 3 -15.38 10.90 -13.60
C GLY A 3 -16.76 11.53 -13.70
N PRO A 4 -17.19 11.91 -14.89
CA PRO A 4 -18.56 12.38 -15.09
C PRO A 4 -19.51 11.18 -15.08
N PHE A 5 -20.29 11.04 -14.02
CA PHE A 5 -21.31 10.00 -13.88
C PHE A 5 -22.72 10.58 -14.05
N ASP A 6 -23.64 9.74 -14.49
CA ASP A 6 -25.09 10.00 -14.42
C ASP A 6 -25.71 8.96 -13.46
N PRO A 7 -25.75 9.25 -12.14
CA PRO A 7 -26.34 8.35 -11.16
C PRO A 7 -27.79 8.00 -11.50
N SER A 8 -28.59 8.98 -11.89
CA SER A 8 -30.02 8.78 -12.14
C SER A 8 -30.28 7.81 -13.29
N ALA A 9 -29.59 7.98 -14.42
CA ALA A 9 -29.74 7.07 -15.56
C ALA A 9 -29.19 5.67 -15.26
N THR A 10 -28.08 5.59 -14.53
CA THR A 10 -27.47 4.32 -14.16
C THR A 10 -28.32 3.55 -13.17
N GLU A 11 -28.82 4.21 -12.13
CA GLU A 11 -29.72 3.60 -11.14
C GLU A 11 -31.05 3.15 -11.74
N ALA A 12 -31.59 3.90 -12.72
CA ALA A 12 -32.76 3.47 -13.45
C ALA A 12 -32.53 2.14 -14.19
N ARG A 13 -31.37 1.96 -14.81
CA ARG A 13 -30.95 0.69 -15.44
C ARG A 13 -30.79 -0.43 -14.40
N PHE A 14 -30.17 -0.17 -13.26
CA PHE A 14 -30.01 -1.16 -12.20
C PHE A 14 -31.36 -1.63 -11.67
N LYS A 15 -32.32 -0.72 -11.49
CA LYS A 15 -33.70 -1.05 -11.12
C LYS A 15 -34.39 -1.92 -12.19
N GLN A 16 -34.23 -1.61 -13.47
CA GLN A 16 -34.76 -2.42 -14.58
C GLN A 16 -34.15 -3.84 -14.59
N GLN A 17 -32.85 -3.95 -14.28
CA GLN A 17 -32.13 -5.22 -14.20
C GLN A 17 -32.39 -5.98 -12.89
N LYS A 18 -33.18 -5.41 -11.98
CA LYS A 18 -33.45 -5.96 -10.64
C LYS A 18 -32.16 -6.26 -9.85
N MET A 19 -31.17 -5.40 -10.01
CA MET A 19 -29.93 -5.55 -9.21
C MET A 19 -30.24 -5.44 -7.73
N PRO A 20 -29.64 -6.32 -6.89
CA PRO A 20 -29.77 -6.21 -5.45
C PRO A 20 -29.24 -4.85 -4.97
N MET A 21 -30.01 -4.18 -4.13
CA MET A 21 -29.71 -2.86 -3.61
C MET A 21 -29.95 -2.81 -2.11
N ILE A 22 -29.06 -2.14 -1.39
CA ILE A 22 -29.15 -1.86 0.03
C ILE A 22 -29.17 -0.34 0.18
N ASP A 23 -30.15 0.19 0.91
CA ASP A 23 -30.15 1.60 1.31
C ASP A 23 -29.38 1.78 2.63
N VAL A 24 -28.47 2.75 2.63
CA VAL A 24 -27.71 3.16 3.81
C VAL A 24 -27.70 4.68 3.88
N HIS A 25 -28.49 5.23 4.77
CA HIS A 25 -28.62 6.69 4.96
C HIS A 25 -28.94 7.46 3.68
N GLY A 26 -29.76 6.86 2.80
CA GLY A 26 -30.16 7.46 1.52
C GLY A 26 -29.14 7.24 0.38
N TYR A 27 -28.04 6.55 0.64
CA TYR A 27 -27.14 6.06 -0.41
C TYR A 27 -27.53 4.66 -0.85
N HIS A 28 -27.60 4.44 -2.16
CA HIS A 28 -27.96 3.15 -2.74
C HIS A 28 -26.68 2.35 -3.05
N LEU A 29 -26.46 1.24 -2.34
CA LEU A 29 -25.38 0.30 -2.57
C LEU A 29 -25.88 -0.84 -3.45
N TYR A 30 -25.34 -0.96 -4.65
CA TYR A 30 -25.70 -1.99 -5.64
C TYR A 30 -24.70 -3.13 -5.62
N ALA A 31 -25.17 -4.37 -5.60
CA ALA A 31 -24.31 -5.55 -5.59
C ALA A 31 -24.07 -6.08 -7.00
N PHE A 32 -22.81 -6.36 -7.33
CA PHE A 32 -22.44 -7.07 -8.56
C PHE A 32 -22.59 -8.61 -8.48
N GLY A 33 -23.10 -9.11 -7.36
CA GLY A 33 -23.37 -10.51 -7.12
C GLY A 33 -24.78 -10.73 -6.58
N SER A 34 -24.90 -11.70 -5.67
CA SER A 34 -26.19 -11.97 -5.00
C SER A 34 -26.62 -10.87 -4.03
N GLY A 35 -25.71 -10.03 -3.62
CA GLY A 35 -25.91 -8.98 -2.61
C GLY A 35 -26.10 -9.51 -1.18
N ALA A 36 -26.03 -10.83 -1.00
CA ALA A 36 -26.31 -11.49 0.27
C ALA A 36 -25.04 -11.91 1.04
N SER A 37 -23.89 -11.94 0.37
CA SER A 37 -22.61 -12.36 0.95
C SER A 37 -21.83 -11.17 1.50
N ALA A 38 -21.21 -11.34 2.68
CA ALA A 38 -20.28 -10.33 3.23
C ALA A 38 -19.05 -10.11 2.35
N GLY A 39 -18.73 -11.05 1.45
CA GLY A 39 -17.64 -10.95 0.48
C GLY A 39 -18.01 -10.27 -0.83
N ASP A 40 -19.28 -9.92 -1.04
CA ASP A 40 -19.71 -9.28 -2.28
C ASP A 40 -19.13 -7.86 -2.39
N ILE A 41 -18.71 -7.49 -3.61
CA ILE A 41 -18.33 -6.13 -3.92
C ILE A 41 -19.58 -5.34 -4.24
N LEU A 42 -19.76 -4.26 -3.53
CA LEU A 42 -20.84 -3.30 -3.73
C LEU A 42 -20.31 -2.04 -4.41
N PHE A 43 -21.21 -1.30 -5.00
CA PHE A 43 -20.95 -0.06 -5.70
C PHE A 43 -21.97 1.00 -5.29
N LEU A 44 -21.54 2.24 -5.16
CA LEU A 44 -22.43 3.40 -4.92
C LEU A 44 -21.91 4.64 -5.65
N PHE A 45 -22.82 5.55 -5.97
CA PHE A 45 -22.48 6.92 -6.32
C PHE A 45 -22.48 7.80 -5.07
N LEU A 46 -21.40 8.52 -4.84
CA LEU A 46 -21.32 9.54 -3.79
C LEU A 46 -21.90 10.88 -4.29
N ASP A 47 -21.67 11.15 -5.56
CA ASP A 47 -22.17 12.31 -6.31
C ASP A 47 -21.98 12.06 -7.83
N ASN A 48 -22.23 13.11 -8.64
CA ASN A 48 -22.11 13.03 -10.11
C ASN A 48 -20.67 12.85 -10.62
N ASN A 49 -19.68 13.00 -9.77
CA ASN A 49 -18.26 12.91 -10.14
C ASN A 49 -17.50 11.81 -9.39
N THR A 50 -18.14 11.22 -8.39
CA THR A 50 -17.47 10.27 -7.49
C THR A 50 -18.30 9.01 -7.29
N ALA A 51 -17.68 7.87 -7.56
CA ALA A 51 -18.24 6.55 -7.26
C ALA A 51 -17.25 5.75 -6.40
N ALA A 52 -17.78 4.87 -5.56
CA ALA A 52 -17.01 3.99 -4.70
C ALA A 52 -17.38 2.53 -4.91
N PHE A 53 -16.37 1.65 -4.70
CA PHE A 53 -16.48 0.20 -4.77
C PHE A 53 -15.83 -0.38 -3.53
N GLY A 54 -16.41 -1.40 -2.95
CA GLY A 54 -15.83 -2.07 -1.81
C GLY A 54 -16.79 -3.05 -1.15
N HIS A 55 -16.32 -3.68 -0.08
CA HIS A 55 -17.19 -4.47 0.78
C HIS A 55 -18.13 -3.57 1.57
N ARG A 56 -19.27 -4.12 1.97
CA ARG A 56 -20.34 -3.40 2.67
C ARG A 56 -19.81 -2.56 3.83
N ALA A 57 -19.07 -3.15 4.75
CA ALA A 57 -18.57 -2.45 5.93
C ALA A 57 -17.68 -1.24 5.58
N ALA A 58 -16.85 -1.33 4.53
CA ALA A 58 -16.01 -0.23 4.09
C ALA A 58 -16.82 0.90 3.47
N LEU A 59 -17.88 0.59 2.72
CA LEU A 59 -18.76 1.60 2.13
C LEU A 59 -19.66 2.26 3.19
N GLU A 60 -20.15 1.52 4.18
CA GLU A 60 -20.88 2.07 5.33
C GLU A 60 -19.98 3.04 6.12
N GLN A 61 -18.72 2.68 6.35
CA GLN A 61 -17.75 3.56 6.99
C GLN A 61 -17.49 4.82 6.16
N LEU A 62 -17.36 4.70 4.85
CA LEU A 62 -17.18 5.85 3.94
C LEU A 62 -18.38 6.81 4.00
N ILE A 63 -19.60 6.28 4.02
CA ILE A 63 -20.82 7.09 4.17
C ILE A 63 -20.82 7.79 5.54
N SER A 64 -20.50 7.08 6.61
CA SER A 64 -20.42 7.63 7.97
C SER A 64 -19.42 8.79 8.08
N VAL A 65 -18.24 8.65 7.45
CA VAL A 65 -17.26 9.77 7.35
C VAL A 65 -17.84 10.95 6.57
N ARG A 66 -18.52 10.70 5.45
CA ARG A 66 -19.11 11.75 4.62
C ARG A 66 -20.23 12.52 5.34
N MET A 67 -20.99 11.83 6.18
CA MET A 67 -22.05 12.43 7.02
C MET A 67 -21.51 13.14 8.26
N GLY A 68 -20.24 12.94 8.60
CA GLY A 68 -19.61 13.51 9.78
C GLY A 68 -19.82 12.66 11.06
N ASP A 69 -20.39 11.46 10.94
CA ASP A 69 -20.61 10.54 12.06
C ASP A 69 -19.34 9.79 12.48
N SER A 70 -18.34 9.78 11.60
CA SER A 70 -17.03 9.17 11.85
C SER A 70 -15.90 10.14 11.46
N GLU A 71 -14.75 9.98 12.12
CA GLU A 71 -13.58 10.81 11.84
C GLU A 71 -13.05 10.60 10.42
N SER A 72 -12.73 11.72 9.75
CA SER A 72 -12.08 11.72 8.45
C SER A 72 -10.57 11.42 8.59
N LEU A 73 -10.00 10.82 7.55
CA LEU A 73 -8.55 10.68 7.40
C LEU A 73 -7.81 12.02 7.49
N LEU A 74 -8.46 13.13 7.10
CA LEU A 74 -7.91 14.49 7.21
C LEU A 74 -7.63 14.88 8.67
N ASN A 75 -8.33 14.29 9.63
CA ASN A 75 -8.13 14.54 11.07
C ASN A 75 -7.07 13.61 11.67
N ASN A 76 -6.55 12.66 10.91
CA ASN A 76 -5.53 11.73 11.38
C ASN A 76 -4.15 12.41 11.34
N GLN A 77 -3.73 12.93 12.50
CA GLN A 77 -2.46 13.67 12.65
C GLN A 77 -1.21 12.82 12.36
N GLN A 78 -1.31 11.49 12.39
CA GLN A 78 -0.18 10.60 12.09
C GLN A 78 -0.05 10.29 10.60
N LEU A 79 -1.18 10.08 9.92
CA LEU A 79 -1.17 9.65 8.51
C LEU A 79 -1.28 10.82 7.53
N PHE A 80 -2.04 11.85 7.86
CA PHE A 80 -2.29 12.95 6.94
C PHE A 80 -0.99 13.67 6.49
N PRO A 81 -0.04 14.00 7.38
CA PRO A 81 1.24 14.60 6.95
C PRO A 81 2.06 13.69 6.02
N LEU A 82 1.97 12.35 6.21
CA LEU A 82 2.66 11.40 5.35
C LEU A 82 2.00 11.30 3.96
N ILE A 83 0.67 11.45 3.90
CA ILE A 83 -0.06 11.51 2.63
C ILE A 83 0.33 12.77 1.87
N ASP A 84 0.38 13.91 2.54
CA ASP A 84 0.76 15.19 1.93
C ASP A 84 2.20 15.16 1.40
N GLU A 85 3.11 14.43 2.08
CA GLU A 85 4.50 14.25 1.66
C GLU A 85 4.63 13.45 0.34
N VAL A 86 3.76 12.46 0.11
CA VAL A 86 3.88 11.56 -1.07
C VAL A 86 2.84 11.80 -2.15
N ASN A 87 1.77 12.52 -1.84
CA ASN A 87 0.66 12.76 -2.77
C ASN A 87 1.13 13.50 -4.01
N GLY A 88 0.80 12.96 -5.19
CA GLY A 88 1.20 13.52 -6.47
C GLY A 88 2.66 13.27 -6.86
N ASN A 89 3.44 12.59 -6.03
CA ASN A 89 4.83 12.23 -6.30
C ASN A 89 4.90 10.78 -6.81
N GLY A 90 5.38 10.60 -8.05
CA GLY A 90 5.47 9.28 -8.68
C GLY A 90 4.16 8.79 -9.31
N PHE A 91 4.23 7.67 -10.04
CA PHE A 91 3.06 7.04 -10.68
C PHE A 91 2.32 6.06 -9.75
N ILE A 92 2.98 5.59 -8.69
CA ILE A 92 2.37 4.86 -7.58
C ILE A 92 2.85 5.47 -6.28
N TRP A 93 1.92 5.71 -5.37
CA TRP A 93 2.24 6.03 -4.00
C TRP A 93 1.25 5.37 -3.03
N ALA A 94 1.70 5.10 -1.83
CA ALA A 94 0.88 4.56 -0.76
C ALA A 94 1.36 5.06 0.60
N VAL A 95 0.42 5.17 1.53
CA VAL A 95 0.69 5.38 2.95
C VAL A 95 0.03 4.25 3.72
N LEU A 96 0.82 3.50 4.45
CA LEU A 96 0.38 2.38 5.26
C LEU A 96 0.32 2.81 6.72
N ASN A 97 -0.80 2.52 7.38
CA ASN A 97 -0.90 2.64 8.83
C ASN A 97 -0.08 1.54 9.52
N LYS A 98 -0.08 1.53 10.85
CA LYS A 98 0.66 0.55 11.66
C LYS A 98 0.39 -0.89 11.26
N GLU A 99 -0.88 -1.27 11.10
CA GLU A 99 -1.30 -2.64 10.78
C GLU A 99 -0.77 -3.09 9.41
N TYR A 100 -1.01 -2.29 8.37
CA TYR A 100 -0.55 -2.58 7.01
C TYR A 100 0.97 -2.47 6.88
N THR A 101 1.63 -1.61 7.67
CA THR A 101 3.09 -1.55 7.75
C THR A 101 3.66 -2.87 8.27
N HIS A 102 3.09 -3.42 9.35
CA HIS A 102 3.53 -4.71 9.89
C HIS A 102 3.30 -5.84 8.88
N LEU A 103 2.16 -5.83 8.17
CA LEU A 103 1.88 -6.81 7.13
C LEU A 103 2.90 -6.72 5.99
N ALA A 104 3.19 -5.51 5.50
CA ALA A 104 4.18 -5.27 4.45
C ALA A 104 5.58 -5.71 4.89
N MET A 105 6.00 -5.38 6.12
CA MET A 105 7.29 -5.78 6.64
C MET A 105 7.45 -7.30 6.77
N LYS A 106 6.40 -8.02 7.14
CA LYS A 106 6.40 -9.50 7.13
C LYS A 106 6.59 -10.07 5.73
N GLN A 107 6.05 -9.43 4.70
CA GLN A 107 6.24 -9.85 3.31
C GLN A 107 7.65 -9.53 2.79
N LEU A 108 8.19 -8.37 3.16
CA LEU A 108 9.52 -7.93 2.73
C LEU A 108 10.65 -8.67 3.47
N LEU A 109 10.43 -9.03 4.73
CA LEU A 109 11.39 -9.69 5.60
C LEU A 109 10.78 -10.96 6.23
N PRO A 110 10.48 -12.00 5.42
CA PRO A 110 9.79 -13.20 5.90
C PRO A 110 10.59 -13.98 6.97
N GLN A 111 11.88 -13.72 7.07
CA GLN A 111 12.74 -14.34 8.08
C GLN A 111 12.92 -13.48 9.35
N ALA A 112 12.28 -12.31 9.42
CA ALA A 112 12.40 -11.43 10.59
C ALA A 112 11.96 -12.11 11.89
N ASP A 113 10.99 -13.01 11.82
CA ASP A 113 10.49 -13.76 12.98
C ASP A 113 11.56 -14.71 13.57
N GLN A 114 12.60 -15.06 12.81
CA GLN A 114 13.75 -15.85 13.30
C GLN A 114 14.74 -15.01 14.11
N PHE A 115 14.61 -13.68 14.03
CA PHE A 115 15.47 -12.75 14.73
C PHE A 115 14.63 -11.92 15.72
N PRO A 116 14.64 -12.26 17.04
CA PRO A 116 13.80 -11.58 18.03
C PRO A 116 13.96 -10.06 18.06
N GLN A 117 15.17 -9.55 17.81
CA GLN A 117 15.45 -8.12 17.76
C GLN A 117 14.77 -7.44 16.54
N ALA A 118 14.83 -8.06 15.37
CA ALA A 118 14.18 -7.52 14.16
C ALA A 118 12.64 -7.54 14.30
N SER A 119 12.09 -8.63 14.83
CA SER A 119 10.66 -8.74 15.12
C SER A 119 10.20 -7.66 16.11
N ALA A 120 10.95 -7.42 17.19
CA ALA A 120 10.66 -6.39 18.18
C ALA A 120 10.68 -4.98 17.57
N ILE A 121 11.59 -4.69 16.62
CA ILE A 121 11.64 -3.38 15.94
C ILE A 121 10.46 -3.21 14.99
N ILE A 122 10.07 -4.25 14.24
CA ILE A 122 8.93 -4.21 13.33
C ILE A 122 7.63 -3.85 14.08
N THR A 123 7.47 -4.34 15.32
CA THR A 123 6.29 -4.01 16.14
C THR A 123 6.21 -2.54 16.57
N ARG A 124 7.33 -1.81 16.49
CA ARG A 124 7.45 -0.38 16.84
C ARG A 124 7.35 0.55 15.62
N LEU A 125 7.01 0.01 14.45
CA LEU A 125 6.73 0.83 13.28
C LEU A 125 5.30 1.35 13.34
N HIS A 126 5.12 2.65 13.11
CA HIS A 126 3.82 3.32 13.13
C HIS A 126 3.19 3.41 11.76
N ALA A 127 3.99 3.68 10.76
CA ALA A 127 3.54 3.92 9.40
C ALA A 127 4.67 3.63 8.41
N MET A 128 4.31 3.45 7.15
CA MET A 128 5.25 3.38 6.05
C MET A 128 4.70 4.14 4.84
N THR A 129 5.54 4.89 4.17
CA THR A 129 5.23 5.43 2.86
C THR A 129 5.96 4.65 1.78
N ILE A 130 5.31 4.51 0.63
CA ILE A 130 5.85 3.91 -0.57
C ILE A 130 5.65 4.90 -1.70
N ARG A 131 6.69 5.15 -2.47
CA ARG A 131 6.63 5.96 -3.68
C ARG A 131 7.42 5.27 -4.77
N ILE A 132 6.82 5.12 -5.94
CA ILE A 132 7.46 4.52 -7.10
C ILE A 132 7.42 5.53 -8.24
N GLU A 133 8.59 5.85 -8.75
CA GLU A 133 8.80 6.74 -9.86
C GLU A 133 9.33 5.95 -11.05
N GLY A 134 9.07 6.41 -12.25
CA GLY A 134 9.51 5.76 -13.48
C GLY A 134 9.81 6.79 -14.53
N ASP A 135 11.08 6.92 -14.89
CA ASP A 135 11.52 7.76 -15.99
C ASP A 135 12.37 6.90 -16.94
N SER A 136 13.59 6.60 -16.58
CA SER A 136 14.49 5.71 -17.35
C SER A 136 14.66 4.31 -16.72
N GLY A 137 13.84 3.98 -15.75
CA GLY A 137 13.83 2.77 -14.96
C GLY A 137 12.69 2.82 -13.92
N VAL A 138 12.88 2.19 -12.79
CA VAL A 138 11.97 2.25 -11.64
C VAL A 138 12.77 2.65 -10.42
N ASP A 139 12.41 3.76 -9.81
CA ASP A 139 12.94 4.20 -8.52
C ASP A 139 11.88 3.97 -7.44
N ALA A 140 12.15 3.01 -6.56
CA ALA A 140 11.27 2.71 -5.43
C ALA A 140 11.82 3.33 -4.16
N HIS A 141 11.00 4.14 -3.49
CA HIS A 141 11.31 4.83 -2.25
C HIS A 141 10.38 4.32 -1.16
N PHE A 142 10.95 3.83 -0.09
CA PHE A 142 10.24 3.40 1.11
C PHE A 142 10.70 4.25 2.28
N GLN A 143 9.77 4.67 3.12
CA GLN A 143 10.10 5.35 4.36
C GLN A 143 9.27 4.75 5.50
N ALA A 144 9.94 4.15 6.47
CA ALA A 144 9.31 3.65 7.68
C ALA A 144 9.42 4.71 8.79
N VAL A 145 8.34 4.89 9.56
CA VAL A 145 8.28 5.74 10.76
C VAL A 145 8.38 4.84 11.99
N CYS A 146 9.41 5.05 12.79
CA CYS A 146 9.73 4.28 13.99
C CYS A 146 9.34 5.02 15.27
N ASP A 147 9.32 4.34 16.41
CA ASP A 147 9.11 4.93 17.73
C ASP A 147 10.23 5.91 18.13
N SER A 148 11.45 5.66 17.63
CA SER A 148 12.64 6.44 18.04
C SER A 148 13.73 6.41 16.97
N THR A 149 14.66 7.39 17.08
CA THR A 149 15.90 7.41 16.30
C THR A 149 16.74 6.15 16.49
N ASN A 150 16.74 5.58 17.69
CA ASN A 150 17.46 4.33 17.97
C ASN A 150 16.84 3.17 17.21
N ASP A 151 15.52 3.07 17.16
CA ASP A 151 14.82 2.01 16.41
C ASP A 151 15.07 2.15 14.91
N ALA A 152 15.06 3.37 14.37
CA ALA A 152 15.41 3.62 12.96
C ALA A 152 16.85 3.19 12.62
N ASN A 153 17.81 3.48 13.50
CA ASN A 153 19.19 3.05 13.34
C ASN A 153 19.35 1.52 13.40
N LEU A 154 18.70 0.86 14.36
CA LEU A 154 18.74 -0.59 14.51
C LEU A 154 18.07 -1.29 13.31
N LEU A 155 16.94 -0.78 12.86
CA LEU A 155 16.26 -1.31 11.67
C LEU A 155 17.13 -1.12 10.43
N GLY A 156 17.75 0.06 10.28
CA GLY A 156 18.67 0.36 9.18
C GLY A 156 19.85 -0.62 9.13
N ALA A 157 20.50 -0.87 10.28
CA ALA A 157 21.58 -1.84 10.37
C ALA A 157 21.13 -3.27 10.04
N ALA A 158 19.95 -3.69 10.53
CA ALA A 158 19.40 -5.00 10.23
C ALA A 158 19.06 -5.15 8.72
N MET A 159 18.49 -4.11 8.10
CA MET A 159 18.18 -4.11 6.66
C MET A 159 19.47 -4.17 5.83
N GLN A 160 20.49 -3.37 6.15
CA GLN A 160 21.79 -3.41 5.47
C GLN A 160 22.42 -4.81 5.55
N ALA A 161 22.42 -5.43 6.73
CA ALA A 161 22.92 -6.80 6.90
C ALA A 161 22.10 -7.81 6.05
N GLY A 162 20.78 -7.68 6.04
CA GLY A 162 19.89 -8.52 5.23
C GLY A 162 20.14 -8.37 3.72
N ILE A 163 20.33 -7.13 3.24
CA ILE A 163 20.65 -6.84 1.84
C ILE A 163 22.00 -7.47 1.47
N MET A 164 23.03 -7.30 2.29
CA MET A 164 24.36 -7.90 2.06
C MET A 164 24.27 -9.43 2.00
N TYR A 165 23.53 -10.05 2.92
CA TYR A 165 23.35 -11.48 2.95
C TYR A 165 22.62 -11.98 1.69
N ARG A 166 21.51 -11.34 1.30
CA ARG A 166 20.76 -11.68 0.08
C ARG A 166 21.58 -11.50 -1.17
N ARG A 167 22.35 -10.42 -1.25
CA ARG A 167 23.28 -10.18 -2.34
C ARG A 167 24.28 -11.32 -2.48
N TYR A 168 24.92 -11.73 -1.39
CA TYR A 168 25.86 -12.83 -1.38
C TYR A 168 25.23 -14.13 -1.87
N GLN A 169 24.04 -14.48 -1.36
CA GLN A 169 23.32 -15.67 -1.80
C GLN A 169 22.95 -15.64 -3.28
N SER A 170 22.58 -14.44 -3.79
CA SER A 170 22.08 -14.29 -5.14
C SER A 170 23.18 -14.13 -6.20
N ALA A 171 24.40 -13.83 -5.80
CA ALA A 171 25.50 -13.48 -6.70
C ALA A 171 25.78 -14.54 -7.79
N SER A 172 25.67 -15.83 -7.45
CA SER A 172 25.88 -16.93 -8.37
C SER A 172 24.61 -17.37 -9.14
N GLN A 173 23.42 -17.22 -8.52
CA GLN A 173 22.17 -17.73 -9.08
C GLN A 173 21.40 -16.67 -9.89
N ASN A 174 21.48 -15.43 -9.46
CA ASN A 174 20.79 -14.30 -10.07
C ASN A 174 21.65 -13.01 -9.98
N PRO A 175 22.66 -12.87 -10.86
CA PRO A 175 23.56 -11.71 -10.84
C PRO A 175 22.84 -10.37 -11.04
N ALA A 176 21.74 -10.34 -11.80
CA ALA A 176 20.94 -9.13 -12.01
C ALA A 176 20.29 -8.67 -10.72
N PHE A 177 19.75 -9.60 -9.94
CA PHE A 177 19.17 -9.29 -8.62
C PHE A 177 20.25 -8.84 -7.62
N ALA A 178 21.40 -9.51 -7.60
CA ALA A 178 22.53 -9.11 -6.77
C ALA A 178 23.01 -7.69 -7.13
N SER A 179 23.09 -7.35 -8.41
CA SER A 179 23.43 -6.00 -8.88
C SER A 179 22.39 -4.94 -8.52
N ALA A 180 21.10 -5.28 -8.54
CA ALA A 180 20.04 -4.37 -8.07
C ALA A 180 20.17 -4.11 -6.57
N LEU A 181 20.47 -5.14 -5.76
CA LEU A 181 20.70 -5.01 -4.32
C LEU A 181 21.91 -4.12 -3.98
N ASP A 182 22.93 -4.05 -4.84
CA ASP A 182 24.08 -3.15 -4.67
C ASP A 182 23.73 -1.66 -4.72
N GLN A 183 22.64 -1.34 -5.39
CA GLN A 183 22.18 0.05 -5.57
C GLN A 183 21.24 0.50 -4.46
N VAL A 184 20.74 -0.42 -3.64
CA VAL A 184 19.83 -0.10 -2.52
C VAL A 184 20.58 0.71 -1.47
N ARG A 185 20.00 1.86 -1.13
CA ARG A 185 20.51 2.75 -0.08
C ARG A 185 19.57 2.73 1.11
N VAL A 186 20.11 2.52 2.29
CA VAL A 186 19.37 2.51 3.56
C VAL A 186 19.90 3.63 4.43
N THR A 187 19.08 4.62 4.71
CA THR A 187 19.48 5.85 5.40
C THR A 187 18.54 6.15 6.58
N PRO A 188 18.95 5.90 7.82
CA PRO A 188 18.22 6.37 8.99
C PRO A 188 18.39 7.88 9.15
N THR A 189 17.31 8.58 9.47
CA THR A 189 17.27 10.04 9.70
C THR A 189 16.23 10.36 10.75
N GLY A 190 16.66 10.71 11.96
CA GLY A 190 15.76 10.89 13.09
C GLY A 190 15.03 9.58 13.39
N ASP A 191 13.72 9.64 13.55
CA ASP A 191 12.83 8.50 13.76
C ASP A 191 12.39 7.80 12.47
N ARG A 192 12.96 8.17 11.33
CA ARG A 192 12.60 7.63 10.02
C ARG A 192 13.72 6.81 9.41
N LEU A 193 13.36 5.72 8.75
CA LEU A 193 14.25 4.93 7.92
C LEU A 193 13.85 5.06 6.47
N LYS A 194 14.73 5.61 5.64
CA LYS A 194 14.55 5.69 4.19
C LYS A 194 15.29 4.54 3.51
N VAL A 195 14.64 3.96 2.50
CA VAL A 195 15.22 2.93 1.64
C VAL A 195 14.93 3.32 0.20
N ASP A 196 16.00 3.60 -0.55
CA ASP A 196 15.94 3.93 -1.96
C ASP A 196 16.46 2.74 -2.77
N ALA A 197 15.66 2.24 -3.69
CA ALA A 197 15.95 1.08 -4.51
C ALA A 197 15.79 1.44 -6.01
N PRO A 198 16.80 2.02 -6.64
CA PRO A 198 16.80 2.29 -8.08
C PRO A 198 17.00 0.98 -8.84
N VAL A 199 16.21 0.76 -9.90
CA VAL A 199 16.27 -0.39 -10.78
C VAL A 199 16.26 0.12 -12.23
N SER A 200 17.34 -0.08 -12.96
CA SER A 200 17.40 0.32 -14.37
C SER A 200 16.44 -0.51 -15.23
N GLN A 201 16.08 0.00 -16.41
CA GLN A 201 15.20 -0.70 -17.35
C GLN A 201 15.75 -2.10 -17.73
N ASP A 202 17.06 -2.22 -17.91
CA ASP A 202 17.70 -3.49 -18.23
C ASP A 202 17.63 -4.47 -17.06
N GLN A 203 17.89 -4.02 -15.84
CA GLN A 203 17.76 -4.82 -14.64
C GLN A 203 16.32 -5.26 -14.43
N LEU A 204 15.34 -4.35 -14.58
CA LEU A 204 13.92 -4.67 -14.48
C LEU A 204 13.51 -5.76 -15.48
N SER A 205 13.94 -5.62 -16.73
CA SER A 205 13.69 -6.62 -17.78
C SER A 205 14.27 -7.99 -17.44
N GLN A 206 15.45 -8.04 -16.84
CA GLN A 206 16.07 -9.28 -16.39
C GLN A 206 15.36 -9.88 -15.16
N LEU A 207 14.97 -9.04 -14.19
CA LEU A 207 14.25 -9.48 -12.99
C LEU A 207 12.88 -10.07 -13.32
N ILE A 208 12.15 -9.49 -14.27
CA ILE A 208 10.87 -10.03 -14.75
C ILE A 208 11.08 -11.40 -15.41
N LYS A 209 12.11 -11.56 -16.25
CA LYS A 209 12.42 -12.85 -16.88
C LYS A 209 12.79 -13.95 -15.89
N THR A 210 13.44 -13.61 -14.80
CA THR A 210 13.87 -14.56 -13.76
C THR A 210 12.78 -14.92 -12.75
N ARG A 211 11.55 -14.40 -12.93
CA ARG A 211 10.40 -14.62 -12.02
C ARG A 211 10.66 -14.28 -10.55
N VAL A 212 11.56 -13.36 -10.28
CA VAL A 212 11.85 -12.89 -8.90
C VAL A 212 10.60 -12.36 -8.21
N PHE A 213 9.65 -11.83 -8.99
CA PHE A 213 8.37 -11.32 -8.50
C PHE A 213 7.22 -12.33 -8.59
N ALA A 214 7.48 -13.59 -8.92
CA ALA A 214 6.42 -14.59 -8.92
C ALA A 214 5.96 -14.86 -7.48
N VAL A 215 4.72 -14.49 -7.19
CA VAL A 215 4.07 -14.87 -5.93
C VAL A 215 3.87 -16.39 -6.01
N PRO A 216 4.37 -17.19 -5.06
CA PRO A 216 4.04 -18.59 -5.00
C PRO A 216 2.53 -18.72 -4.80
N MET A 217 1.86 -19.35 -5.77
CA MET A 217 0.44 -19.69 -5.66
C MET A 217 0.28 -20.91 -4.75
#